data_2cfac5382afc813fd33d2b363a54a083
#
_entry.id   2cfac5382afc813fd33d2b363a54a083
#
_cell.length_a   1.000
_cell.length_b   1.000
_cell.length_c   1.000
_cell.angle_alpha   90.00
_cell.angle_beta   90.00
_cell.angle_gamma   90.00
#
_symmetry.space_group_name_H-M   'P 1'
#
loop_
_entity.id
_entity.type
_entity.pdbx_description
1 polymer ?
#
loop_
_entity_poly.entity_id
_entity_poly.type
_entity_poly.pdbx_seq_one_letter_code
_entity_poly.pdbx_strand_id
1 'polypeptide(L)'
;MAVELDQQKLLAALTAGREYDYLPFSLHIFDSVASTNRTLWELITQGAGVGNVVVATQQTAGRGQWGRQWTSPTGGLYLSVAIAPNLAANASYQLTLATAWGIADQLRRCGISVGIKWPNDLVLDGRKLGGILTETKVNQGKITQAVIGVGINWSNPVPETGINLQSWQQSRGAGGQGGREQGENTHTNSVSQPPIPSPQSPIPCLEILTCKVLLGIESGMACLLEEGVSILLSRYVEFLVNMGDRVYVNDLPGNVVGVTPQGNLRVSLERDCITDMKTPEISLEPGKISLGYRKS
;
A
#
# COMPACT_ATOMS: atom_id res chain seq x y z
N MET A 1 20.70 8.22 -15.70
CA MET A 1 19.93 7.54 -16.75
C MET A 1 18.46 7.63 -16.35
N ALA A 2 17.58 8.05 -17.26
CA ALA A 2 16.13 8.02 -17.01
C ALA A 2 15.73 6.56 -16.77
N VAL A 3 14.91 6.32 -15.76
CA VAL A 3 14.33 4.99 -15.52
C VAL A 3 13.17 4.88 -16.51
N GLU A 4 13.44 4.25 -17.64
CA GLU A 4 12.42 3.96 -18.66
C GLU A 4 11.70 2.67 -18.22
N LEU A 5 10.37 2.73 -18.10
CA LEU A 5 9.55 1.58 -17.72
C LEU A 5 9.22 0.77 -18.97
N ASP A 6 9.71 -0.48 -19.02
CA ASP A 6 9.47 -1.40 -20.13
C ASP A 6 8.03 -1.92 -20.09
N GLN A 7 7.18 -1.40 -20.99
CA GLN A 7 5.77 -1.78 -21.09
C GLN A 7 5.57 -3.26 -21.42
N GLN A 8 6.41 -3.84 -22.29
CA GLN A 8 6.27 -5.26 -22.68
C GLN A 8 6.57 -6.17 -21.49
N LYS A 9 7.64 -5.86 -20.75
CA LYS A 9 8.02 -6.59 -19.54
C LYS A 9 6.93 -6.47 -18.46
N LEU A 10 6.34 -5.29 -18.28
CA LEU A 10 5.23 -5.09 -17.35
C LEU A 10 4.00 -5.91 -17.75
N LEU A 11 3.59 -5.88 -19.01
CA LEU A 11 2.45 -6.66 -19.52
C LEU A 11 2.69 -8.18 -19.38
N ALA A 12 3.89 -8.66 -19.68
CA ALA A 12 4.25 -10.06 -19.49
C ALA A 12 4.15 -10.48 -18.01
N ALA A 13 4.66 -9.62 -17.09
CA ALA A 13 4.58 -9.87 -15.65
C ALA A 13 3.12 -9.87 -15.14
N LEU A 14 2.28 -8.94 -15.62
CA LEU A 14 0.85 -8.90 -15.29
C LEU A 14 0.14 -10.19 -15.75
N THR A 15 0.36 -10.61 -16.99
CA THR A 15 -0.25 -11.85 -17.53
C THR A 15 0.17 -13.08 -16.73
N ALA A 16 1.44 -13.18 -16.35
CA ALA A 16 1.96 -14.33 -15.60
C ALA A 16 1.53 -14.35 -14.14
N GLY A 17 1.33 -13.18 -13.52
CA GLY A 17 1.03 -13.05 -12.08
C GLY A 17 -0.45 -12.90 -11.74
N ARG A 18 -1.34 -12.85 -12.72
CA ARG A 18 -2.75 -12.51 -12.53
C ARG A 18 -3.55 -13.68 -11.95
N GLU A 19 -4.16 -13.45 -10.80
CA GLU A 19 -5.07 -14.39 -10.12
C GLU A 19 -6.55 -14.06 -10.40
N TYR A 20 -6.84 -12.79 -10.71
CA TYR A 20 -8.18 -12.26 -10.98
C TYR A 20 -8.21 -11.59 -12.35
N ASP A 21 -9.36 -11.53 -12.98
CA ASP A 21 -9.61 -10.78 -14.23
C ASP A 21 -10.67 -9.70 -14.00
N TYR A 22 -10.49 -8.95 -12.92
CA TYR A 22 -11.46 -7.96 -12.46
C TYR A 22 -11.28 -6.59 -13.13
N LEU A 23 -10.03 -6.20 -13.42
CA LEU A 23 -9.70 -4.91 -14.03
C LEU A 23 -9.01 -5.10 -15.38
N PRO A 24 -9.63 -4.71 -16.52
CA PRO A 24 -9.00 -4.80 -17.84
C PRO A 24 -7.91 -3.70 -17.98
N PHE A 25 -6.71 -3.97 -17.49
CA PHE A 25 -5.64 -2.97 -17.45
C PHE A 25 -5.24 -2.46 -18.83
N SER A 26 -5.37 -1.14 -19.04
CA SER A 26 -4.89 -0.39 -20.20
C SER A 26 -3.89 0.65 -19.76
N LEU A 27 -2.62 0.53 -20.18
CA LEU A 27 -1.49 1.28 -19.64
C LEU A 27 -1.20 2.53 -20.47
N HIS A 28 -1.10 3.68 -19.79
CA HIS A 28 -0.60 4.95 -20.30
C HIS A 28 0.64 5.32 -19.50
N ILE A 29 1.82 5.22 -20.12
CA ILE A 29 3.12 5.44 -19.46
C ILE A 29 3.68 6.79 -19.87
N PHE A 30 4.14 7.57 -18.90
CA PHE A 30 4.69 8.90 -19.06
C PHE A 30 6.01 9.02 -18.29
N ASP A 31 6.96 9.78 -18.81
CA ASP A 31 8.16 10.13 -18.06
C ASP A 31 7.82 11.09 -16.92
N SER A 32 7.00 12.11 -17.19
CA SER A 32 6.59 13.11 -16.21
C SER A 32 5.18 13.60 -16.47
N VAL A 33 4.42 13.77 -15.40
CA VAL A 33 3.09 14.42 -15.42
C VAL A 33 2.96 15.37 -14.24
N ALA A 34 1.97 16.26 -14.27
CA ALA A 34 1.66 17.07 -13.08
C ALA A 34 1.21 16.18 -11.91
N SER A 35 0.28 15.26 -12.15
CA SER A 35 -0.21 14.26 -11.20
C SER A 35 -0.88 13.13 -11.95
N THR A 36 -0.54 11.88 -11.65
CA THR A 36 -1.15 10.70 -12.28
C THR A 36 -2.66 10.65 -12.09
N ASN A 37 -3.17 11.02 -10.91
CA ASN A 37 -4.62 11.14 -10.68
C ASN A 37 -5.27 12.18 -11.61
N ARG A 38 -4.68 13.36 -11.72
CA ARG A 38 -5.20 14.42 -12.58
C ARG A 38 -5.22 13.98 -14.04
N THR A 39 -4.11 13.45 -14.54
CA THR A 39 -4.02 12.95 -15.92
C THR A 39 -5.07 11.87 -16.17
N LEU A 40 -5.27 10.94 -15.23
CA LEU A 40 -6.29 9.91 -15.38
C LEU A 40 -7.72 10.47 -15.38
N TRP A 41 -8.02 11.47 -14.55
CA TRP A 41 -9.31 12.18 -14.61
C TRP A 41 -9.52 12.87 -15.95
N GLU A 42 -8.49 13.45 -16.55
CA GLU A 42 -8.53 14.06 -17.89
C GLU A 42 -8.83 12.98 -18.94
N LEU A 43 -8.18 11.82 -18.90
CA LEU A 43 -8.47 10.67 -19.79
C LEU A 43 -9.91 10.14 -19.62
N ILE A 44 -10.40 10.03 -18.39
CA ILE A 44 -11.79 9.62 -18.12
C ILE A 44 -12.78 10.62 -18.73
N THR A 45 -12.49 11.92 -18.69
CA THR A 45 -13.31 12.94 -19.35
C THR A 45 -13.32 12.78 -20.88
N GLN A 46 -12.26 12.21 -21.44
CA GLN A 46 -12.12 11.90 -22.88
C GLN A 46 -12.68 10.51 -23.25
N GLY A 47 -13.28 9.78 -22.30
CA GLY A 47 -13.93 8.50 -22.54
C GLY A 47 -13.17 7.26 -22.07
N ALA A 48 -12.03 7.42 -21.36
CA ALA A 48 -11.34 6.27 -20.77
C ALA A 48 -12.21 5.61 -19.69
N GLY A 49 -12.32 4.28 -19.77
CA GLY A 49 -13.16 3.47 -18.86
C GLY A 49 -12.40 2.89 -17.67
N VAL A 50 -13.04 1.91 -17.02
CA VAL A 50 -12.47 1.10 -15.94
C VAL A 50 -11.21 0.39 -16.41
N GLY A 51 -10.22 0.24 -15.52
CA GLY A 51 -8.96 -0.46 -15.83
C GLY A 51 -7.92 0.42 -16.54
N ASN A 52 -8.24 1.66 -16.96
CA ASN A 52 -7.21 2.57 -17.44
C ASN A 52 -6.24 2.92 -16.32
N VAL A 53 -4.95 2.85 -16.64
CA VAL A 53 -3.84 3.08 -15.70
C VAL A 53 -2.92 4.15 -16.26
N VAL A 54 -2.66 5.19 -15.47
CA VAL A 54 -1.58 6.16 -15.75
C VAL A 54 -0.40 5.81 -14.86
N VAL A 55 0.78 5.61 -15.45
CA VAL A 55 2.04 5.41 -14.73
C VAL A 55 3.00 6.52 -15.12
N ALA A 56 3.70 7.09 -14.13
CA ALA A 56 4.75 8.07 -14.36
C ALA A 56 5.97 7.80 -13.47
N THR A 57 7.16 8.13 -13.97
CA THR A 57 8.40 8.02 -13.19
C THR A 57 8.70 9.30 -12.39
N GLN A 58 7.95 10.39 -12.67
CA GLN A 58 8.03 11.67 -11.96
C GLN A 58 6.66 12.37 -11.93
N GLN A 59 6.40 13.14 -10.86
CA GLN A 59 5.29 14.10 -10.82
C GLN A 59 5.80 15.48 -10.42
N THR A 60 5.35 16.54 -11.11
CA THR A 60 5.73 17.93 -10.81
C THR A 60 4.82 18.58 -9.77
N ALA A 61 3.59 18.05 -9.58
CA ALA A 61 2.60 18.51 -8.60
C ALA A 61 1.86 17.32 -7.95
N GLY A 62 2.64 16.35 -7.44
CA GLY A 62 2.11 15.18 -6.77
C GLY A 62 1.27 15.54 -5.55
N ARG A 63 0.14 14.83 -5.35
CA ARG A 63 -0.86 15.14 -4.33
C ARG A 63 -0.99 14.01 -3.32
N GLY A 64 -1.16 14.39 -2.05
CA GLY A 64 -1.55 13.51 -0.96
C GLY A 64 -2.93 13.87 -0.41
N GLN A 65 -3.37 13.17 0.63
CA GLN A 65 -4.65 13.45 1.30
C GLN A 65 -4.62 14.83 1.99
N TRP A 66 -5.79 15.47 2.11
CA TRP A 66 -6.01 16.76 2.80
C TRP A 66 -5.12 17.90 2.29
N GLY A 67 -4.90 17.97 0.97
CA GLY A 67 -4.12 19.03 0.34
C GLY A 67 -2.60 18.93 0.58
N ARG A 68 -2.11 17.85 1.19
CA ARG A 68 -0.67 17.62 1.34
C ARG A 68 -0.03 17.34 -0.01
N GLN A 69 1.21 17.79 -0.16
CA GLN A 69 2.02 17.48 -1.32
C GLN A 69 2.66 16.07 -1.15
N TRP A 70 2.70 15.30 -2.25
CA TRP A 70 3.49 14.09 -2.37
C TRP A 70 4.73 14.39 -3.23
N THR A 71 5.89 14.44 -2.61
CA THR A 71 7.16 14.66 -3.33
C THR A 71 7.44 13.45 -4.23
N SER A 72 7.56 13.71 -5.54
CA SER A 72 7.56 12.66 -6.57
C SER A 72 8.73 12.83 -7.54
N PRO A 73 10.01 12.80 -7.07
CA PRO A 73 11.16 12.89 -7.96
C PRO A 73 11.33 11.60 -8.79
N THR A 74 12.14 11.64 -9.83
CA THR A 74 12.51 10.46 -10.60
C THR A 74 13.06 9.34 -9.70
N GLY A 75 12.71 8.09 -10.02
CA GLY A 75 13.11 6.89 -9.27
C GLY A 75 12.03 6.37 -8.31
N GLY A 76 10.88 7.04 -8.18
CA GLY A 76 9.69 6.50 -7.51
C GLY A 76 8.74 5.82 -8.50
N LEU A 77 7.77 5.09 -7.98
CA LEU A 77 6.60 4.59 -8.72
C LEU A 77 5.40 5.48 -8.40
N TYR A 78 4.82 6.08 -9.42
CA TYR A 78 3.59 6.88 -9.31
C TYR A 78 2.60 6.36 -10.32
N LEU A 79 1.47 5.83 -9.84
CA LEU A 79 0.44 5.33 -10.73
C LEU A 79 -0.96 5.68 -10.22
N SER A 80 -1.92 5.64 -11.13
CA SER A 80 -3.34 5.81 -10.84
C SER A 80 -4.15 4.83 -11.68
N VAL A 81 -5.18 4.23 -11.07
CA VAL A 81 -6.08 3.27 -11.72
C VAL A 81 -7.52 3.78 -11.66
N ALA A 82 -8.25 3.69 -12.78
CA ALA A 82 -9.67 4.02 -12.86
C ALA A 82 -10.53 2.80 -12.51
N ILE A 83 -11.49 2.98 -11.60
CA ILE A 83 -12.46 1.96 -11.21
C ILE A 83 -13.89 2.53 -11.17
N ALA A 84 -14.90 1.66 -11.25
CA ALA A 84 -16.32 1.99 -11.08
C ALA A 84 -16.97 1.02 -10.07
N PRO A 85 -16.77 1.23 -8.76
CA PRO A 85 -17.09 0.23 -7.74
C PRO A 85 -18.58 0.15 -7.39
N ASN A 86 -19.40 1.11 -7.80
CA ASN A 86 -20.84 1.20 -7.48
C ASN A 86 -21.17 1.07 -5.97
N LEU A 87 -20.27 1.53 -5.11
CA LEU A 87 -20.45 1.55 -3.65
C LEU A 87 -21.22 2.78 -3.19
N ALA A 88 -21.79 2.74 -1.98
CA ALA A 88 -22.36 3.92 -1.34
C ALA A 88 -21.30 5.02 -1.11
N ALA A 89 -21.68 6.29 -1.19
CA ALA A 89 -20.75 7.41 -1.06
C ALA A 89 -19.96 7.40 0.27
N ASN A 90 -20.58 6.96 1.37
CA ASN A 90 -19.95 6.82 2.68
C ASN A 90 -18.99 5.64 2.80
N ALA A 91 -18.88 4.80 1.77
CA ALA A 91 -17.95 3.68 1.69
C ALA A 91 -16.63 4.02 0.96
N SER A 92 -16.39 5.30 0.64
CA SER A 92 -15.21 5.73 -0.15
C SER A 92 -13.87 5.28 0.46
N TYR A 93 -13.74 5.29 1.78
CA TYR A 93 -12.53 4.81 2.46
C TYR A 93 -12.30 3.32 2.33
N GLN A 94 -13.33 2.51 2.10
CA GLN A 94 -13.17 1.07 1.85
C GLN A 94 -12.27 0.80 0.65
N LEU A 95 -12.32 1.65 -0.39
CA LEU A 95 -11.42 1.57 -1.55
C LEU A 95 -9.95 1.78 -1.17
N THR A 96 -9.71 2.75 -0.28
CA THR A 96 -8.36 3.02 0.24
C THR A 96 -7.84 1.86 1.09
N LEU A 97 -8.69 1.31 1.99
CA LEU A 97 -8.32 0.18 2.83
C LEU A 97 -8.05 -1.08 2.00
N ALA A 98 -8.90 -1.37 1.01
CA ALA A 98 -8.75 -2.49 0.09
C ALA A 98 -7.45 -2.40 -0.69
N THR A 99 -7.15 -1.22 -1.24
CA THR A 99 -5.90 -0.95 -1.96
C THR A 99 -4.68 -1.13 -1.06
N ALA A 100 -4.71 -0.58 0.16
CA ALA A 100 -3.60 -0.66 1.09
C ALA A 100 -3.31 -2.12 1.48
N TRP A 101 -4.36 -2.88 1.82
CA TRP A 101 -4.24 -4.29 2.15
C TRP A 101 -3.72 -5.10 0.96
N GLY A 102 -4.33 -4.97 -0.22
CA GLY A 102 -3.96 -5.79 -1.37
C GLY A 102 -2.51 -5.54 -1.83
N ILE A 103 -2.04 -4.27 -1.82
CA ILE A 103 -0.64 -3.95 -2.13
C ILE A 103 0.30 -4.53 -1.05
N ALA A 104 -0.02 -4.37 0.22
CA ALA A 104 0.78 -4.91 1.31
C ALA A 104 0.86 -6.44 1.25
N ASP A 105 -0.24 -7.14 0.92
CA ASP A 105 -0.28 -8.59 0.73
C ASP A 105 0.63 -9.05 -0.41
N GLN A 106 0.52 -8.41 -1.59
CA GLN A 106 1.38 -8.73 -2.73
C GLN A 106 2.87 -8.52 -2.44
N LEU A 107 3.24 -7.47 -1.70
CA LEU A 107 4.63 -7.24 -1.31
C LEU A 107 5.10 -8.24 -0.25
N ARG A 108 4.23 -8.63 0.69
CA ARG A 108 4.53 -9.68 1.68
C ARG A 108 4.74 -11.04 1.05
N ARG A 109 3.97 -11.39 0.02
CA ARG A 109 4.20 -12.61 -0.80
C ARG A 109 5.57 -12.60 -1.49
N CYS A 110 6.18 -11.43 -1.71
CA CYS A 110 7.56 -11.29 -2.18
C CYS A 110 8.60 -11.25 -1.03
N GLY A 111 8.24 -11.56 0.22
CA GLY A 111 9.15 -11.56 1.36
C GLY A 111 9.45 -10.16 1.94
N ILE A 112 8.67 -9.13 1.56
CA ILE A 112 8.82 -7.76 2.04
C ILE A 112 7.75 -7.49 3.08
N SER A 113 8.12 -7.39 4.36
CA SER A 113 7.21 -7.27 5.51
C SER A 113 6.56 -5.88 5.61
N VAL A 114 5.82 -5.48 4.56
CA VAL A 114 5.08 -4.21 4.53
C VAL A 114 3.92 -4.27 5.51
N GLY A 115 3.81 -3.25 6.35
CA GLY A 115 2.66 -2.97 7.20
C GLY A 115 1.85 -1.79 6.68
N ILE A 116 0.70 -1.55 7.30
CA ILE A 116 -0.18 -0.44 6.97
C ILE A 116 -0.27 0.49 8.18
N LYS A 117 0.00 1.77 7.97
CA LYS A 117 -0.35 2.82 8.92
C LYS A 117 -1.65 3.46 8.48
N TRP A 118 -2.66 3.40 9.36
CA TRP A 118 -3.98 3.94 9.07
C TRP A 118 -3.96 5.42 8.64
N PRO A 119 -4.78 5.80 7.63
CA PRO A 119 -5.66 4.93 6.86
C PRO A 119 -5.01 4.40 5.55
N ASN A 120 -3.90 4.98 5.07
CA ASN A 120 -3.48 4.91 3.67
C ASN A 120 -1.98 4.83 3.44
N ASP A 121 -1.16 4.75 4.50
CA ASP A 121 0.29 4.70 4.35
C ASP A 121 0.81 3.26 4.36
N LEU A 122 1.65 2.91 3.38
CA LEU A 122 2.44 1.68 3.40
C LEU A 122 3.73 1.93 4.17
N VAL A 123 4.04 1.04 5.10
CA VAL A 123 5.16 1.19 6.04
C VAL A 123 6.09 -0.02 5.96
N LEU A 124 7.39 0.24 5.96
CA LEU A 124 8.44 -0.77 5.98
C LEU A 124 9.49 -0.35 7.02
N ASP A 125 9.82 -1.25 7.95
CA ASP A 125 10.74 -0.99 9.07
C ASP A 125 10.43 0.35 9.79
N GLY A 126 9.15 0.58 10.13
CA GLY A 126 8.68 1.77 10.85
C GLY A 126 8.65 3.07 10.04
N ARG A 127 9.13 3.09 8.78
CA ARG A 127 9.23 4.25 7.90
C ARG A 127 8.27 4.18 6.72
N LYS A 128 7.90 5.35 6.19
CA LYS A 128 6.95 5.44 5.08
C LYS A 128 7.57 4.97 3.76
N LEU A 129 7.05 3.86 3.24
CA LEU A 129 7.39 3.31 1.92
C LEU A 129 6.53 3.94 0.81
N GLY A 130 5.26 4.17 1.08
CA GLY A 130 4.32 4.64 0.08
C GLY A 130 3.03 5.21 0.69
N GLY A 131 2.14 5.68 -0.18
CA GLY A 131 0.84 6.20 0.22
C GLY A 131 -0.20 6.08 -0.90
N ILE A 132 -1.46 6.10 -0.51
CA ILE A 132 -2.61 5.92 -1.39
C ILE A 132 -3.49 7.17 -1.33
N LEU A 133 -3.93 7.65 -2.48
CA LEU A 133 -4.88 8.75 -2.62
C LEU A 133 -6.06 8.32 -3.49
N THR A 134 -7.20 8.08 -2.87
CA THR A 134 -8.45 7.76 -3.57
C THR A 134 -9.28 9.01 -3.78
N GLU A 135 -9.67 9.28 -5.01
CA GLU A 135 -10.60 10.36 -5.40
C GLU A 135 -11.83 9.75 -6.04
N THR A 136 -13.02 10.24 -5.72
CA THR A 136 -14.28 9.66 -6.17
C THR A 136 -15.20 10.68 -6.80
N LYS A 137 -16.00 10.25 -7.78
CA LYS A 137 -17.19 10.96 -8.23
C LYS A 137 -18.44 10.22 -7.74
N VAL A 138 -19.34 10.98 -7.13
CA VAL A 138 -20.59 10.46 -6.58
C VAL A 138 -21.75 10.94 -7.45
N ASN A 139 -22.63 10.02 -7.80
CA ASN A 139 -23.91 10.33 -8.44
C ASN A 139 -25.02 9.52 -7.75
N GLN A 140 -26.13 10.20 -7.39
CA GLN A 140 -27.28 9.59 -6.69
C GLN A 140 -26.88 8.76 -5.45
N GLY A 141 -25.95 9.29 -4.64
CA GLY A 141 -25.48 8.63 -3.41
C GLY A 141 -24.55 7.44 -3.61
N LYS A 142 -24.13 7.16 -4.84
CA LYS A 142 -23.22 6.07 -5.18
C LYS A 142 -21.92 6.58 -5.81
N ILE A 143 -20.82 5.92 -5.52
CA ILE A 143 -19.53 6.13 -6.15
C ILE A 143 -19.59 5.48 -7.54
N THR A 144 -19.75 6.31 -8.57
CA THR A 144 -19.84 5.86 -9.97
C THR A 144 -18.48 5.75 -10.65
N GLN A 145 -17.52 6.55 -10.23
CA GLN A 145 -16.15 6.54 -10.71
C GLN A 145 -15.20 6.82 -9.54
N ALA A 146 -14.06 6.15 -9.52
CA ALA A 146 -12.97 6.46 -8.61
C ALA A 146 -11.62 6.36 -9.34
N VAL A 147 -10.68 7.19 -8.91
CA VAL A 147 -9.27 7.12 -9.28
C VAL A 147 -8.47 6.81 -8.03
N ILE A 148 -7.77 5.69 -8.07
CA ILE A 148 -6.90 5.22 -6.99
C ILE A 148 -5.46 5.56 -7.37
N GLY A 149 -4.89 6.59 -6.73
CA GLY A 149 -3.49 6.96 -6.86
C GLY A 149 -2.62 6.24 -5.83
N VAL A 150 -1.47 5.75 -6.29
CA VAL A 150 -0.47 5.08 -5.45
C VAL A 150 0.89 5.69 -5.74
N GLY A 151 1.59 6.12 -4.67
CA GLY A 151 2.99 6.52 -4.72
C GLY A 151 3.82 5.57 -3.87
N ILE A 152 4.88 4.97 -4.45
CA ILE A 152 5.84 4.12 -3.72
C ILE A 152 7.26 4.61 -3.97
N ASN A 153 8.02 4.70 -2.91
CA ASN A 153 9.44 5.02 -2.97
C ASN A 153 10.20 3.78 -3.44
N TRP A 154 10.70 3.81 -4.67
CA TRP A 154 11.49 2.72 -5.23
C TRP A 154 12.99 2.94 -5.02
N SER A 155 13.58 3.91 -5.74
CA SER A 155 15.00 4.30 -5.65
C SER A 155 15.19 5.80 -5.42
N ASN A 156 14.08 6.55 -5.41
CA ASN A 156 14.10 8.00 -5.20
C ASN A 156 14.62 8.37 -3.80
N PRO A 157 15.24 9.57 -3.66
CA PRO A 157 15.58 10.10 -2.35
C PRO A 157 14.32 10.31 -1.50
N VAL A 158 14.44 10.03 -0.21
CA VAL A 158 13.34 10.13 0.77
C VAL A 158 13.80 10.89 2.01
N PRO A 159 12.89 11.56 2.74
CA PRO A 159 13.20 12.14 4.05
C PRO A 159 13.51 11.03 5.08
N GLU A 160 14.03 11.40 6.26
CA GLU A 160 14.39 10.48 7.34
C GLU A 160 13.22 9.56 7.76
N THR A 161 11.98 10.06 7.73
CA THR A 161 10.76 9.30 8.03
C THR A 161 10.32 8.38 6.88
N GLY A 162 10.99 8.46 5.73
CA GLY A 162 10.73 7.64 4.55
C GLY A 162 11.75 6.53 4.37
N ILE A 163 11.39 5.55 3.56
CA ILE A 163 12.26 4.47 3.11
C ILE A 163 12.00 4.21 1.64
N ASN A 164 13.05 3.92 0.86
CA ASN A 164 12.88 3.41 -0.49
C ASN A 164 13.21 1.91 -0.55
N LEU A 165 12.49 1.19 -1.40
CA LEU A 165 12.52 -0.26 -1.42
C LEU A 165 13.87 -0.81 -1.92
N GLN A 166 14.49 -0.16 -2.89
CA GLN A 166 15.75 -0.62 -3.48
C GLN A 166 16.90 -0.58 -2.45
N SER A 167 17.06 0.54 -1.74
CA SER A 167 18.09 0.67 -0.70
C SER A 167 17.84 -0.32 0.46
N TRP A 168 16.58 -0.56 0.82
CA TRP A 168 16.21 -1.54 1.83
C TRP A 168 16.61 -2.97 1.42
N GLN A 169 16.36 -3.36 0.18
CA GLN A 169 16.76 -4.67 -0.35
C GLN A 169 18.28 -4.84 -0.38
N GLN A 170 19.02 -3.80 -0.82
CA GLN A 170 20.49 -3.81 -0.87
C GLN A 170 21.11 -3.97 0.52
N SER A 171 20.57 -3.30 1.55
CA SER A 171 21.09 -3.41 2.92
C SER A 171 20.94 -4.82 3.49
N ARG A 172 19.91 -5.56 3.11
CA ARG A 172 19.67 -6.95 3.56
C ARG A 172 20.50 -7.97 2.77
N GLY A 173 20.77 -7.72 1.49
CA GLY A 173 21.65 -8.57 0.66
C GLY A 173 23.10 -8.51 1.12
N ALA A 174 23.57 -7.35 1.59
CA ALA A 174 24.94 -7.17 2.09
C ALA A 174 25.21 -7.85 3.46
N GLY A 175 24.17 -7.99 4.30
CA GLY A 175 24.27 -8.64 5.62
C GLY A 175 24.41 -10.17 5.59
N GLY A 176 24.19 -10.82 4.44
CA GLY A 176 24.26 -12.28 4.29
C GLY A 176 25.67 -12.85 3.96
N GLN A 177 26.67 -12.01 3.76
CA GLN A 177 28.04 -12.44 3.39
C GLN A 177 29.08 -12.37 4.52
N GLY A 178 28.71 -11.96 5.74
CA GLY A 178 29.61 -11.86 6.88
C GLY A 178 29.41 -12.97 7.89
N GLY A 179 29.95 -14.17 7.65
CA GLY A 179 29.90 -15.24 8.64
C GLY A 179 30.30 -16.61 8.09
N ARG A 180 31.47 -16.73 7.46
CA ARG A 180 32.17 -18.03 7.34
C ARG A 180 33.52 -17.89 8.02
N GLU A 181 33.54 -18.14 9.33
CA GLU A 181 34.75 -18.54 10.01
C GLU A 181 35.08 -19.99 9.63
N GLN A 182 36.37 -20.21 9.35
CA GLN A 182 36.96 -21.49 9.05
C GLN A 182 36.93 -22.39 10.31
N GLY A 183 36.32 -23.53 10.22
CA GLY A 183 36.32 -24.57 11.25
C GLY A 183 36.36 -25.95 10.59
N GLU A 184 37.36 -26.71 10.97
CA GLU A 184 37.89 -27.96 10.48
C GLU A 184 36.91 -29.11 10.16
N ASN A 185 37.42 -29.97 9.25
CA ASN A 185 36.89 -31.27 8.83
C ASN A 185 36.47 -32.21 9.97
N THR A 186 35.22 -32.70 9.88
CA THR A 186 34.92 -34.10 10.27
C THR A 186 33.87 -34.67 9.31
N HIS A 187 34.24 -35.79 8.66
CA HIS A 187 33.36 -36.58 7.81
C HIS A 187 32.20 -37.19 8.63
N THR A 188 30.97 -36.84 8.33
CA THR A 188 29.82 -37.70 8.61
C THR A 188 28.84 -37.61 7.43
N ASN A 189 28.49 -38.79 6.91
CA ASN A 189 27.46 -38.99 5.88
C ASN A 189 26.13 -38.43 6.34
N SER A 190 25.66 -37.36 5.71
CA SER A 190 24.29 -36.88 5.87
C SER A 190 23.54 -37.00 4.54
N VAL A 191 22.41 -37.68 4.60
CA VAL A 191 21.40 -37.82 3.57
C VAL A 191 21.02 -36.40 3.08
N SER A 192 21.18 -36.14 1.79
CA SER A 192 20.83 -34.87 1.16
C SER A 192 19.32 -34.66 1.23
N GLN A 193 18.88 -33.79 2.12
CA GLN A 193 17.54 -33.23 2.05
C GLN A 193 17.41 -32.38 0.75
N PRO A 194 16.24 -32.42 0.05
CA PRO A 194 16.02 -31.55 -1.10
C PRO A 194 16.16 -30.10 -0.68
N PRO A 195 16.69 -29.22 -1.54
CA PRO A 195 16.91 -27.82 -1.21
C PRO A 195 15.56 -27.17 -0.85
N ILE A 196 15.50 -26.55 0.34
CA ILE A 196 14.39 -25.70 0.75
C ILE A 196 14.26 -24.61 -0.33
N PRO A 197 13.06 -24.38 -0.91
CA PRO A 197 12.89 -23.32 -1.89
C PRO A 197 13.41 -22.01 -1.30
N SER A 198 14.34 -21.36 -2.00
CA SER A 198 14.83 -20.04 -1.63
C SER A 198 13.65 -19.09 -1.42
N PRO A 199 13.66 -18.22 -0.39
CA PRO A 199 12.63 -17.20 -0.23
C PRO A 199 12.50 -16.44 -1.56
N GLN A 200 11.25 -16.22 -2.00
CA GLN A 200 10.95 -15.57 -3.27
C GLN A 200 11.85 -14.35 -3.45
N SER A 201 12.51 -14.28 -4.60
CA SER A 201 13.46 -13.22 -4.91
C SER A 201 12.88 -11.83 -4.64
N PRO A 202 13.65 -10.91 -4.04
CA PRO A 202 13.24 -9.53 -3.86
C PRO A 202 12.81 -8.93 -5.21
N ILE A 203 11.99 -7.89 -5.18
CA ILE A 203 11.53 -7.22 -6.39
C ILE A 203 12.74 -6.66 -7.17
N PRO A 204 13.03 -7.16 -8.40
CA PRO A 204 14.29 -6.84 -9.08
C PRO A 204 14.25 -5.51 -9.84
N CYS A 205 13.06 -5.00 -10.20
CA CYS A 205 12.91 -3.82 -11.05
C CYS A 205 11.55 -3.14 -10.86
N LEU A 206 11.42 -1.94 -11.46
CA LEU A 206 10.24 -1.10 -11.33
C LEU A 206 9.00 -1.75 -11.99
N GLU A 207 9.16 -2.47 -13.09
CA GLU A 207 8.06 -3.17 -13.77
C GLU A 207 7.44 -4.23 -12.88
N ILE A 208 8.26 -5.02 -12.17
CA ILE A 208 7.75 -6.03 -11.23
C ILE A 208 7.07 -5.37 -10.04
N LEU A 209 7.62 -4.26 -9.50
CA LEU A 209 6.93 -3.48 -8.48
C LEU A 209 5.59 -2.96 -8.98
N THR A 210 5.55 -2.38 -10.17
CA THR A 210 4.32 -1.88 -10.81
C THR A 210 3.29 -3.00 -10.97
N CYS A 211 3.73 -4.17 -11.46
CA CYS A 211 2.90 -5.37 -11.57
C CYS A 211 2.31 -5.75 -10.20
N LYS A 212 3.13 -5.86 -9.16
CA LYS A 212 2.66 -6.23 -7.81
C LYS A 212 1.68 -5.21 -7.22
N VAL A 213 1.87 -3.92 -7.50
CA VAL A 213 0.94 -2.87 -7.08
C VAL A 213 -0.40 -2.99 -7.81
N LEU A 214 -0.40 -3.21 -9.13
CA LEU A 214 -1.63 -3.37 -9.92
C LEU A 214 -2.41 -4.62 -9.50
N LEU A 215 -1.73 -5.77 -9.34
CA LEU A 215 -2.34 -7.00 -8.84
C LEU A 215 -2.85 -6.83 -7.40
N GLY A 216 -2.16 -6.05 -6.56
CA GLY A 216 -2.62 -5.70 -5.22
C GLY A 216 -3.89 -4.87 -5.22
N ILE A 217 -4.01 -3.88 -6.11
CA ILE A 217 -5.25 -3.11 -6.28
C ILE A 217 -6.39 -4.05 -6.71
N GLU A 218 -6.14 -4.91 -7.71
CA GLU A 218 -7.14 -5.85 -8.22
C GLU A 218 -7.60 -6.83 -7.14
N SER A 219 -6.70 -7.49 -6.42
CA SER A 219 -7.05 -8.42 -5.33
C SER A 219 -7.76 -7.73 -4.16
N GLY A 220 -7.36 -6.49 -3.83
CA GLY A 220 -8.05 -5.69 -2.83
C GLY A 220 -9.49 -5.36 -3.23
N MET A 221 -9.72 -5.00 -4.49
CA MET A 221 -11.07 -4.77 -5.02
C MET A 221 -11.90 -6.05 -5.05
N ALA A 222 -11.33 -7.18 -5.48
CA ALA A 222 -12.02 -8.47 -5.45
C ALA A 222 -12.44 -8.85 -4.01
N CYS A 223 -11.53 -8.73 -3.04
CA CYS A 223 -11.84 -8.97 -1.62
C CYS A 223 -13.00 -8.07 -1.13
N LEU A 224 -12.96 -6.77 -1.44
CA LEU A 224 -14.00 -5.83 -1.00
C LEU A 224 -15.35 -6.14 -1.63
N LEU A 225 -15.40 -6.41 -2.94
CA LEU A 225 -16.64 -6.46 -3.72
C LEU A 225 -17.27 -7.85 -3.74
N GLU A 226 -16.47 -8.92 -3.61
CA GLU A 226 -16.95 -10.32 -3.64
C GLU A 226 -17.06 -10.91 -2.23
N GLU A 227 -16.03 -10.71 -1.36
CA GLU A 227 -16.02 -11.26 0.01
C GLU A 227 -16.63 -10.30 1.04
N GLY A 228 -16.64 -9.00 0.74
CA GLY A 228 -17.28 -7.96 1.56
C GLY A 228 -16.35 -7.28 2.55
N VAL A 229 -16.84 -6.15 3.08
CA VAL A 229 -16.06 -5.24 3.94
C VAL A 229 -15.59 -5.89 5.24
N SER A 230 -16.34 -6.85 5.80
CA SER A 230 -15.96 -7.51 7.06
C SER A 230 -14.72 -8.37 6.91
N ILE A 231 -14.60 -9.10 5.82
CA ILE A 231 -13.41 -9.92 5.50
C ILE A 231 -12.21 -8.99 5.21
N LEU A 232 -12.43 -7.96 4.39
CA LEU A 232 -11.40 -6.96 4.13
C LEU A 232 -10.84 -6.34 5.42
N LEU A 233 -11.72 -5.95 6.35
CA LEU A 233 -11.29 -5.33 7.62
C LEU A 233 -10.48 -6.28 8.48
N SER A 234 -10.86 -7.55 8.57
CA SER A 234 -10.09 -8.56 9.31
C SER A 234 -8.66 -8.64 8.76
N ARG A 235 -8.52 -8.76 7.44
CA ARG A 235 -7.23 -8.81 6.75
C ARG A 235 -6.42 -7.51 6.87
N TYR A 236 -7.09 -6.35 6.77
CA TYR A 236 -6.46 -5.04 6.91
C TYR A 236 -5.86 -4.85 8.32
N VAL A 237 -6.62 -5.22 9.36
CA VAL A 237 -6.19 -5.06 10.76
C VAL A 237 -4.99 -5.93 11.10
N GLU A 238 -4.83 -7.11 10.48
CA GLU A 238 -3.64 -7.96 10.63
C GLU A 238 -2.34 -7.26 10.18
N PHE A 239 -2.44 -6.34 9.22
CA PHE A 239 -1.30 -5.59 8.70
C PHE A 239 -1.15 -4.20 9.33
N LEU A 240 -2.09 -3.81 10.20
CA LEU A 240 -2.12 -2.47 10.81
C LEU A 240 -1.02 -2.34 11.88
N VAL A 241 -0.02 -1.51 11.59
CA VAL A 241 1.12 -1.28 12.52
C VAL A 241 0.74 -0.47 13.75
N ASN A 242 -0.41 0.20 13.73
CA ASN A 242 -0.88 1.05 14.83
C ASN A 242 -1.80 0.33 15.82
N MET A 243 -2.04 -0.97 15.68
CA MET A 243 -2.82 -1.71 16.67
C MET A 243 -2.16 -1.66 18.05
N GLY A 244 -2.94 -1.30 19.06
CA GLY A 244 -2.48 -1.13 20.44
C GLY A 244 -1.68 0.16 20.69
N ASP A 245 -1.40 0.98 19.67
CA ASP A 245 -0.70 2.27 19.90
C ASP A 245 -1.52 3.17 20.81
N ARG A 246 -0.84 3.78 21.78
CA ARG A 246 -1.42 4.79 22.66
C ARG A 246 -1.58 6.10 21.91
N VAL A 247 -2.78 6.67 21.97
CA VAL A 247 -3.15 7.94 21.34
C VAL A 247 -3.87 8.85 22.32
N TYR A 248 -3.87 10.15 22.04
CA TYR A 248 -4.62 11.12 22.84
C TYR A 248 -5.74 11.72 22.01
N VAL A 249 -6.96 11.69 22.54
CA VAL A 249 -8.14 12.25 21.90
C VAL A 249 -8.77 13.25 22.87
N ASN A 250 -8.74 14.54 22.50
CA ASN A 250 -9.16 15.64 23.41
C ASN A 250 -8.52 15.51 24.80
N ASP A 251 -7.19 15.31 24.83
CA ASP A 251 -6.35 15.11 26.01
C ASP A 251 -6.63 13.81 26.81
N LEU A 252 -7.57 13.00 26.41
CA LEU A 252 -7.84 11.70 27.02
C LEU A 252 -6.97 10.62 26.36
N PRO A 253 -6.22 9.82 27.13
CA PRO A 253 -5.46 8.71 26.61
C PRO A 253 -6.38 7.57 26.18
N GLY A 254 -5.97 6.84 25.16
CA GLY A 254 -6.69 5.67 24.65
C GLY A 254 -5.78 4.82 23.78
N ASN A 255 -6.24 3.61 23.46
CA ASN A 255 -5.50 2.65 22.63
C ASN A 255 -6.25 2.36 21.35
N VAL A 256 -5.52 2.27 20.24
CA VAL A 256 -6.09 1.87 18.95
C VAL A 256 -6.54 0.42 19.01
N VAL A 257 -7.82 0.15 18.73
CA VAL A 257 -8.43 -1.18 18.83
C VAL A 257 -8.98 -1.70 17.49
N GLY A 258 -8.88 -0.93 16.41
CA GLY A 258 -9.29 -1.39 15.09
C GLY A 258 -9.76 -0.27 14.16
N VAL A 259 -10.52 -0.66 13.15
CA VAL A 259 -11.10 0.23 12.13
C VAL A 259 -12.56 -0.15 11.91
N THR A 260 -13.43 0.85 11.66
CA THR A 260 -14.85 0.62 11.34
C THR A 260 -15.05 0.29 9.86
N PRO A 261 -16.23 -0.24 9.47
CA PRO A 261 -16.57 -0.43 8.05
C PRO A 261 -16.56 0.86 7.21
N GLN A 262 -16.67 2.03 7.83
CA GLN A 262 -16.56 3.33 7.15
C GLN A 262 -15.11 3.82 7.03
N GLY A 263 -14.14 3.07 7.58
CA GLY A 263 -12.72 3.43 7.55
C GLY A 263 -12.25 4.29 8.71
N ASN A 264 -13.10 4.54 9.72
CA ASN A 264 -12.75 5.31 10.91
C ASN A 264 -11.87 4.49 11.85
N LEU A 265 -10.90 5.16 12.51
CA LEU A 265 -10.08 4.53 13.54
C LEU A 265 -10.90 4.33 14.81
N ARG A 266 -10.89 3.11 15.37
CA ARG A 266 -11.51 2.81 16.66
C ARG A 266 -10.47 2.96 17.77
N VAL A 267 -10.83 3.74 18.79
CA VAL A 267 -9.98 3.99 19.97
C VAL A 267 -10.77 3.67 21.22
N SER A 268 -10.22 2.81 22.07
CA SER A 268 -10.72 2.53 23.42
C SER A 268 -10.08 3.53 24.39
N LEU A 269 -10.88 4.41 25.03
CA LEU A 269 -10.38 5.44 25.94
C LEU A 269 -10.08 4.84 27.32
N GLU A 270 -8.94 5.22 27.90
CA GLU A 270 -8.60 4.88 29.29
C GLU A 270 -9.53 5.66 30.25
N ARG A 271 -10.00 5.02 31.30
CA ARG A 271 -10.77 5.65 32.40
C ARG A 271 -9.99 5.66 33.69
N ASP A 272 -10.07 6.75 34.41
CA ASP A 272 -9.43 6.93 35.73
C ASP A 272 -10.17 6.27 36.90
N CYS A 273 -11.28 5.52 36.67
CA CYS A 273 -12.10 5.01 37.77
C CYS A 273 -12.60 3.59 37.61
N ILE A 274 -12.58 2.89 38.75
CA ILE A 274 -13.02 1.54 39.10
C ILE A 274 -14.56 1.46 38.97
N THR A 275 -15.07 1.26 37.77
CA THR A 275 -16.45 0.82 37.57
C THR A 275 -16.51 -0.24 36.47
N ASP A 276 -17.27 -1.32 36.74
CA ASP A 276 -17.45 -2.51 35.86
C ASP A 276 -18.11 -2.24 34.50
N MET A 277 -18.07 -1.03 33.99
CA MET A 277 -18.61 -0.68 32.68
C MET A 277 -17.54 -0.77 31.60
N LYS A 278 -17.92 -1.33 30.43
CA LYS A 278 -17.08 -1.38 29.22
C LYS A 278 -16.38 -0.01 28.98
N THR A 279 -15.09 -0.04 28.73
CA THR A 279 -14.33 1.16 28.31
C THR A 279 -15.01 1.78 27.10
N PRO A 280 -15.25 3.12 27.10
CA PRO A 280 -15.91 3.77 25.97
C PRO A 280 -15.03 3.71 24.73
N GLU A 281 -15.57 3.17 23.65
CA GLU A 281 -14.94 3.23 22.35
C GLU A 281 -15.45 4.44 21.57
N ILE A 282 -14.53 5.14 20.91
CA ILE A 282 -14.85 6.23 19.98
C ILE A 282 -14.34 5.89 18.58
N SER A 283 -14.98 6.48 17.58
CA SER A 283 -14.58 6.36 16.18
C SER A 283 -14.09 7.71 15.66
N LEU A 284 -12.87 7.75 15.12
CA LEU A 284 -12.23 8.94 14.59
C LEU A 284 -12.14 8.88 13.07
N GLU A 285 -12.71 9.87 12.41
CA GLU A 285 -12.60 10.00 10.97
C GLU A 285 -11.14 10.25 10.54
N PRO A 286 -10.73 9.76 9.35
CA PRO A 286 -9.45 10.09 8.78
C PRO A 286 -9.22 11.60 8.70
N GLY A 287 -8.03 12.05 9.18
CA GLY A 287 -7.67 13.48 9.26
C GLY A 287 -7.96 14.14 10.60
N LYS A 288 -8.77 13.55 11.49
CA LYS A 288 -9.03 14.08 12.84
C LYS A 288 -7.89 13.83 13.81
N ILE A 289 -7.06 12.82 13.56
CA ILE A 289 -5.89 12.49 14.35
C ILE A 289 -4.69 12.20 13.43
N SER A 290 -3.50 12.54 13.89
CA SER A 290 -2.24 12.18 13.21
C SER A 290 -1.49 11.16 14.06
N LEU A 291 -1.36 9.96 13.51
CA LEU A 291 -0.51 8.91 14.09
C LEU A 291 0.94 9.15 13.65
N GLY A 292 1.89 9.14 14.58
CA GLY A 292 3.32 9.26 14.30
C GLY A 292 3.88 8.05 13.51
N TYR A 293 5.14 8.15 13.05
CA TYR A 293 5.93 6.99 12.67
C TYR A 293 6.76 6.56 13.88
N ARG A 294 6.97 5.24 14.06
CA ARG A 294 7.86 4.75 15.11
C ARG A 294 9.27 5.27 14.80
N LYS A 295 9.90 5.90 15.78
CA LYS A 295 11.35 6.15 15.71
C LYS A 295 12.05 4.82 15.91
N SER A 296 12.89 4.42 14.96
CA SER A 296 13.78 3.25 15.05
C SER A 296 14.81 3.48 16.16
#